data_de3a3356aca46dacc001fd4174551f53
#
_entry.id   de3a3356aca46dacc001fd4174551f53
#
_cell.length_a   1.000
_cell.length_b   1.000
_cell.length_c   1.000
_cell.angle_alpha   90.00
_cell.angle_beta   90.00
_cell.angle_gamma   90.00
#
_symmetry.space_group_name_H-M   'P 1'
#
loop_
_entity.id
_entity.type
_entity.pdbx_description
1 polymer ?
#
loop_
_entity_poly.entity_id
_entity_poly.type
_entity_poly.pdbx_seq_one_letter_code
_entity_poly.pdbx_strand_id
1 'polypeptide(L)'
;MKSIRLINVLILAAVCLCVTFFSNAQQPLPKVIQGRIIRIEKFSSIYVTPRTIDIWLPDGYTDANKYAVLYMHDGQMLYDSEHTWNKQSWKIHEVASALMLLDSVKPFIVVGIWNAGLARHAEYFPQKPFEQLTASQKDTVVAQLKRVDRIEDAFAPNSDEYLKFIVDDLKPYIDKTYSVYTDPDNTCIAGSSMGGLISMYAICEYPEIFGRAACLSTHWVGTFSMENNPCPDIFIQYLKQQLPDPNTHKIYFDCGDQTLDAMYPPIQKKVDQILILKGFDKHSWVTQYFPGEEHSEKAWSKRLHIPLRFILGE
;
A
#
# COMPACT_ATOMS: atom_id res chain seq x y z
N MET A 1 59.13 8.13 38.41
CA MET A 1 58.53 7.28 37.35
C MET A 1 57.29 6.48 37.84
N LYS A 2 56.49 6.99 38.79
CA LYS A 2 55.24 6.28 39.26
C LYS A 2 53.94 7.07 39.04
N SER A 3 54.02 8.32 38.58
CA SER A 3 52.85 9.20 38.37
C SER A 3 52.21 9.15 36.99
N ILE A 4 52.84 8.60 35.96
CA ILE A 4 52.35 8.62 34.58
C ILE A 4 51.46 7.42 34.27
N ARG A 5 51.48 6.33 35.07
CA ARG A 5 50.66 5.14 34.84
C ARG A 5 49.22 5.23 35.36
N LEU A 6 48.92 6.16 36.29
CA LEU A 6 47.55 6.32 36.83
C LEU A 6 46.64 7.16 35.93
N ILE A 7 47.19 8.07 35.15
CA ILE A 7 46.38 8.97 34.28
C ILE A 7 45.83 8.23 33.04
N ASN A 8 46.61 7.24 32.54
CA ASN A 8 46.15 6.47 31.35
C ASN A 8 45.04 5.44 31.63
N VAL A 9 44.87 5.01 32.90
CA VAL A 9 43.79 4.07 33.27
C VAL A 9 42.48 4.81 33.47
N LEU A 10 42.46 6.08 33.88
CA LEU A 10 41.27 6.85 34.05
C LEU A 10 40.68 7.41 32.74
N ILE A 11 41.50 7.55 31.69
CA ILE A 11 41.05 8.00 30.35
C ILE A 11 40.42 6.79 29.60
N LEU A 12 40.85 5.56 29.81
CA LEU A 12 40.26 4.38 29.20
C LEU A 12 38.89 3.99 29.80
N ALA A 13 38.64 4.36 31.06
CA ALA A 13 37.34 4.11 31.72
C ALA A 13 36.24 5.10 31.34
N ALA A 14 36.60 6.29 30.86
CA ALA A 14 35.63 7.31 30.44
C ALA A 14 35.12 7.14 28.99
N VAL A 15 35.82 6.32 28.15
CA VAL A 15 35.43 6.11 26.75
C VAL A 15 34.46 4.92 26.59
N CYS A 16 34.29 4.08 27.60
CA CYS A 16 33.42 2.89 27.54
C CYS A 16 31.97 3.13 28.04
N LEU A 17 31.55 4.35 28.37
CA LEU A 17 30.19 4.63 28.86
C LEU A 17 29.34 5.52 27.92
N CYS A 18 29.77 5.75 26.70
CA CYS A 18 28.87 6.16 25.64
C CYS A 18 28.26 4.94 24.95
N VAL A 19 27.59 4.08 25.70
CA VAL A 19 26.52 3.26 25.17
C VAL A 19 25.44 4.25 24.73
N THR A 20 25.47 4.61 23.48
CA THR A 20 24.35 5.29 22.83
C THR A 20 23.13 4.38 23.04
N PHE A 21 22.30 4.70 24.02
CA PHE A 21 20.92 4.31 23.99
C PHE A 21 20.36 4.93 22.70
N PHE A 22 20.38 4.19 21.61
CA PHE A 22 19.39 4.37 20.56
C PHE A 22 18.06 4.05 21.22
N SER A 23 17.51 5.02 21.91
CA SER A 23 16.10 5.05 22.22
C SER A 23 15.42 4.84 20.85
N ASN A 24 14.83 3.67 20.64
CA ASN A 24 13.80 3.50 19.63
C ASN A 24 12.68 4.44 20.06
N ALA A 25 12.81 5.71 19.70
CA ALA A 25 11.77 6.69 19.97
C ALA A 25 10.54 6.19 19.20
N GLN A 26 9.58 5.68 19.94
CA GLN A 26 8.29 5.27 19.44
C GLN A 26 7.74 6.40 18.60
N GLN A 27 7.44 6.16 17.33
CA GLN A 27 6.86 7.21 16.50
C GLN A 27 5.51 7.60 17.09
N PRO A 28 5.22 8.90 17.31
CA PRO A 28 3.98 9.34 17.91
C PRO A 28 2.79 8.88 17.05
N LEU A 29 1.65 8.68 17.70
CA LEU A 29 0.40 8.42 16.97
C LEU A 29 0.09 9.62 16.09
N PRO A 30 -0.34 9.39 14.83
CA PRO A 30 -0.75 10.47 13.97
C PRO A 30 -1.97 11.19 14.56
N LYS A 31 -2.02 12.50 14.38
CA LYS A 31 -3.16 13.32 14.81
C LYS A 31 -4.32 13.11 13.84
N VAL A 32 -5.48 12.75 14.38
CA VAL A 32 -6.74 12.66 13.64
C VAL A 32 -7.78 13.58 14.28
N ILE A 33 -8.58 14.24 13.45
CA ILE A 33 -9.64 15.16 13.92
C ILE A 33 -10.99 14.46 14.03
N GLN A 34 -11.16 13.29 13.39
CA GLN A 34 -12.32 12.41 13.51
C GLN A 34 -11.85 10.97 13.73
N GLY A 35 -12.62 10.24 14.55
CA GLY A 35 -12.30 8.87 14.91
C GLY A 35 -11.12 8.76 15.86
N ARG A 36 -10.57 7.55 15.95
CA ARG A 36 -9.37 7.27 16.75
C ARG A 36 -8.49 6.24 16.08
N ILE A 37 -7.19 6.28 16.36
CA ILE A 37 -6.22 5.29 15.87
C ILE A 37 -5.80 4.38 17.02
N ILE A 38 -5.79 3.07 16.74
CA ILE A 38 -5.18 2.04 17.56
C ILE A 38 -3.94 1.56 16.79
N ARG A 39 -2.76 1.71 17.40
CA ARG A 39 -1.50 1.27 16.80
C ARG A 39 -1.06 -0.05 17.38
N ILE A 40 -0.72 -0.98 16.51
CA ILE A 40 0.01 -2.19 16.83
C ILE A 40 1.43 -2.02 16.30
N GLU A 41 2.35 -1.85 17.23
CA GLU A 41 3.76 -1.81 16.87
C GLU A 41 4.29 -3.23 16.67
N LYS A 42 5.15 -3.41 15.66
CA LYS A 42 5.82 -4.70 15.41
C LYS A 42 4.84 -5.88 15.33
N PHE A 43 3.73 -5.70 14.60
CA PHE A 43 2.85 -6.83 14.29
C PHE A 43 3.69 -7.95 13.66
N SER A 44 3.74 -9.09 14.32
CA SER A 44 4.60 -10.21 13.94
C SER A 44 3.96 -11.08 12.88
N SER A 45 4.75 -11.54 11.94
CA SER A 45 4.39 -12.50 10.91
C SER A 45 5.57 -13.44 10.64
N ILE A 46 5.28 -14.64 10.18
CA ILE A 46 6.33 -15.56 9.71
C ILE A 46 6.72 -15.27 8.25
N TYR A 47 5.91 -14.51 7.53
CA TYR A 47 6.06 -14.23 6.09
C TYR A 47 6.91 -13.00 5.82
N VAL A 48 6.81 -11.98 6.66
CA VAL A 48 7.46 -10.67 6.48
C VAL A 48 8.04 -10.13 7.77
N THR A 49 8.93 -9.15 7.67
CA THR A 49 9.46 -8.45 8.84
C THR A 49 8.34 -7.77 9.63
N PRO A 50 8.40 -7.78 10.98
CA PRO A 50 7.41 -7.11 11.81
C PRO A 50 7.25 -5.62 11.43
N ARG A 51 6.00 -5.15 11.39
CA ARG A 51 5.68 -3.79 10.97
C ARG A 51 4.57 -3.17 11.80
N THR A 52 4.47 -1.85 11.72
CA THR A 52 3.39 -1.10 12.37
C THR A 52 2.11 -1.23 11.58
N ILE A 53 1.00 -1.42 12.32
CA ILE A 53 -0.37 -1.39 11.79
C ILE A 53 -1.13 -0.30 12.54
N ASP A 54 -1.71 0.64 11.81
CA ASP A 54 -2.57 1.67 12.37
C ASP A 54 -4.02 1.39 11.99
N ILE A 55 -4.85 1.07 12.97
CA ILE A 55 -6.28 0.81 12.77
C ILE A 55 -7.05 2.07 13.14
N TRP A 56 -7.67 2.70 12.15
CA TRP A 56 -8.57 3.82 12.38
C TRP A 56 -10.02 3.33 12.54
N LEU A 57 -10.64 3.74 13.64
CA LEU A 57 -12.04 3.48 13.93
C LEU A 57 -12.82 4.79 13.84
N PRO A 58 -13.98 4.84 13.14
CA PRO A 58 -14.78 6.05 13.00
C PRO A 58 -15.37 6.51 14.34
N ASP A 59 -15.79 7.75 14.41
CA ASP A 59 -16.60 8.24 15.53
C ASP A 59 -17.87 7.38 15.66
N GLY A 60 -18.22 7.03 16.88
CA GLY A 60 -19.38 6.17 17.14
C GLY A 60 -19.15 4.68 16.86
N TYR A 61 -17.92 4.24 16.59
CA TYR A 61 -17.62 2.81 16.50
C TYR A 61 -18.06 2.07 17.76
N THR A 62 -18.84 0.98 17.57
CA THR A 62 -19.28 0.08 18.66
C THR A 62 -19.23 -1.38 18.18
N ASP A 63 -19.05 -2.31 19.09
CA ASP A 63 -19.09 -3.75 18.77
C ASP A 63 -20.49 -4.28 18.45
N ALA A 64 -21.54 -3.45 18.65
CA ALA A 64 -22.93 -3.79 18.30
C ALA A 64 -23.20 -3.70 16.78
N ASN A 65 -22.40 -2.94 16.06
CA ASN A 65 -22.54 -2.75 14.61
C ASN A 65 -21.42 -3.47 13.87
N LYS A 66 -21.67 -3.87 12.63
CA LYS A 66 -20.68 -4.43 11.73
C LYS A 66 -20.12 -3.37 10.77
N TYR A 67 -18.82 -3.43 10.50
CA TYR A 67 -18.11 -2.49 9.64
C TYR A 67 -17.43 -3.22 8.48
N ALA A 68 -17.40 -2.61 7.31
CA ALA A 68 -16.50 -3.06 6.23
C ALA A 68 -15.03 -2.77 6.62
N VAL A 69 -14.09 -3.41 5.97
CA VAL A 69 -12.66 -3.22 6.22
C VAL A 69 -11.97 -2.72 4.96
N LEU A 70 -11.25 -1.60 5.08
CA LEU A 70 -10.37 -1.08 4.05
C LEU A 70 -8.91 -1.29 4.48
N TYR A 71 -8.22 -2.25 3.88
CA TYR A 71 -6.78 -2.41 4.00
C TYR A 71 -6.09 -1.40 3.09
N MET A 72 -5.27 -0.52 3.65
CA MET A 72 -4.51 0.48 2.87
C MET A 72 -3.01 0.31 3.05
N HIS A 73 -2.31 0.24 1.93
CA HIS A 73 -0.85 0.23 1.88
C HIS A 73 -0.26 1.59 2.26
N ASP A 74 1.04 1.58 2.63
CA ASP A 74 1.78 2.79 3.04
C ASP A 74 1.12 3.52 4.23
N GLY A 75 0.74 2.75 5.26
CA GLY A 75 -0.03 3.19 6.42
C GLY A 75 0.50 4.44 7.12
N GLN A 76 1.84 4.67 7.08
CA GLN A 76 2.48 5.85 7.62
C GLN A 76 2.11 7.16 6.89
N MET A 77 1.52 7.09 5.69
CA MET A 77 1.17 8.25 4.87
C MET A 77 -0.32 8.64 4.97
N LEU A 78 -1.14 7.89 5.72
CA LEU A 78 -2.59 7.95 5.58
C LEU A 78 -3.26 9.11 6.33
N TYR A 79 -2.72 9.55 7.47
CA TYR A 79 -3.47 10.39 8.41
C TYR A 79 -2.93 11.81 8.55
N ASP A 80 -1.70 11.96 9.01
CA ASP A 80 -1.09 13.22 9.46
C ASP A 80 0.20 13.50 8.68
N SER A 81 0.32 14.70 8.13
CA SER A 81 1.49 15.11 7.36
C SER A 81 2.70 15.52 8.21
N GLU A 82 2.53 15.74 9.52
CA GLU A 82 3.64 16.20 10.38
C GLU A 82 4.77 15.16 10.46
N HIS A 83 4.41 13.87 10.38
CA HIS A 83 5.34 12.76 10.55
C HIS A 83 5.69 12.01 9.25
N THR A 84 5.10 12.41 8.12
CA THR A 84 5.44 11.83 6.82
C THR A 84 6.74 12.40 6.26
N TRP A 85 7.45 11.62 5.45
CA TRP A 85 8.75 11.99 4.91
C TRP A 85 8.69 13.22 3.97
N ASN A 86 7.58 13.39 3.25
CA ASN A 86 7.36 14.48 2.27
C ASN A 86 6.38 15.56 2.76
N LYS A 87 5.97 15.49 4.04
CA LYS A 87 5.01 16.43 4.64
C LYS A 87 3.65 16.47 3.94
N GLN A 88 3.24 15.36 3.33
CA GLN A 88 1.94 15.17 2.73
C GLN A 88 1.24 13.95 3.34
N SER A 89 -0.08 13.90 3.31
CA SER A 89 -0.87 12.75 3.75
C SER A 89 -2.14 12.59 2.94
N TRP A 90 -2.70 11.38 2.98
CA TRP A 90 -3.96 11.07 2.31
C TRP A 90 -5.18 11.66 3.01
N LYS A 91 -5.07 12.00 4.29
CA LYS A 91 -6.17 12.49 5.14
C LYS A 91 -7.39 11.56 5.11
N ILE A 92 -7.15 10.25 5.09
CA ILE A 92 -8.21 9.23 4.93
C ILE A 92 -9.31 9.39 5.99
N HIS A 93 -8.98 9.72 7.24
CA HIS A 93 -9.92 9.89 8.33
C HIS A 93 -10.92 11.05 8.07
N GLU A 94 -10.46 12.15 7.45
CA GLU A 94 -11.33 13.29 7.10
C GLU A 94 -12.33 12.87 5.99
N VAL A 95 -11.81 12.25 4.92
CA VAL A 95 -12.63 11.83 3.77
C VAL A 95 -13.60 10.71 4.16
N ALA A 96 -13.15 9.71 4.90
CA ALA A 96 -13.97 8.60 5.37
C ALA A 96 -15.12 9.09 6.26
N SER A 97 -14.83 9.95 7.24
CA SER A 97 -15.85 10.50 8.13
C SER A 97 -16.89 11.34 7.38
N ALA A 98 -16.44 12.17 6.44
CA ALA A 98 -17.35 12.97 5.61
C ALA A 98 -18.28 12.09 4.76
N LEU A 99 -17.76 11.03 4.15
CA LEU A 99 -18.55 10.11 3.33
C LEU A 99 -19.57 9.30 4.15
N MET A 100 -19.20 8.82 5.34
CA MET A 100 -20.11 8.11 6.24
C MET A 100 -21.18 9.04 6.79
N LEU A 101 -20.84 10.30 7.13
CA LEU A 101 -21.83 11.30 7.58
C LEU A 101 -22.89 11.63 6.51
N LEU A 102 -22.52 11.52 5.25
CA LEU A 102 -23.42 11.74 4.10
C LEU A 102 -24.13 10.46 3.64
N ASP A 103 -24.04 9.36 4.36
CA ASP A 103 -24.54 8.03 3.98
C ASP A 103 -24.15 7.63 2.54
N SER A 104 -22.97 8.08 2.08
CA SER A 104 -22.50 7.85 0.72
C SER A 104 -21.70 6.55 0.58
N VAL A 105 -21.34 5.95 1.71
CA VAL A 105 -20.63 4.67 1.83
C VAL A 105 -21.12 3.94 3.08
N LYS A 106 -21.05 2.61 3.06
CA LYS A 106 -21.30 1.81 4.27
C LYS A 106 -20.26 2.15 5.36
N PRO A 107 -20.58 1.98 6.65
CA PRO A 107 -19.63 2.15 7.73
C PRO A 107 -18.43 1.22 7.57
N PHE A 108 -17.21 1.75 7.74
CA PHE A 108 -15.99 0.98 7.60
C PHE A 108 -14.88 1.43 8.56
N ILE A 109 -13.92 0.54 8.78
CA ILE A 109 -12.66 0.81 9.47
C ILE A 109 -11.51 0.83 8.45
N VAL A 110 -10.41 1.50 8.77
CA VAL A 110 -9.20 1.51 7.93
C VAL A 110 -8.07 0.80 8.64
N VAL A 111 -7.47 -0.18 7.99
CA VAL A 111 -6.29 -0.91 8.46
C VAL A 111 -5.08 -0.43 7.65
N GLY A 112 -4.36 0.53 8.17
CA GLY A 112 -3.18 1.13 7.55
C GLY A 112 -1.94 0.27 7.78
N ILE A 113 -1.44 -0.36 6.73
CA ILE A 113 -0.28 -1.25 6.77
C ILE A 113 0.97 -0.43 6.42
N TRP A 114 1.86 -0.24 7.39
CA TRP A 114 3.12 0.45 7.13
C TRP A 114 4.02 -0.39 6.23
N ASN A 115 4.66 0.25 5.26
CA ASN A 115 5.65 -0.43 4.45
C ASN A 115 6.96 -0.65 5.23
N ALA A 116 7.79 -1.57 4.75
CA ALA A 116 9.04 -1.95 5.37
C ALA A 116 10.26 -1.22 4.80
N GLY A 117 10.11 0.05 4.40
CA GLY A 117 11.21 0.86 3.88
C GLY A 117 11.79 0.30 2.58
N LEU A 118 13.05 -0.08 2.56
CA LEU A 118 13.71 -0.61 1.34
C LEU A 118 13.04 -1.89 0.81
N ALA A 119 12.46 -2.71 1.67
CA ALA A 119 11.74 -3.93 1.24
C ALA A 119 10.42 -3.61 0.51
N ARG A 120 9.88 -2.38 0.65
CA ARG A 120 8.61 -1.99 0.02
C ARG A 120 8.54 -2.33 -1.47
N HIS A 121 9.60 -2.09 -2.22
CA HIS A 121 9.57 -2.32 -3.66
C HIS A 121 9.42 -3.81 -3.98
N ALA A 122 10.13 -4.69 -3.28
CA ALA A 122 10.05 -6.14 -3.45
C ALA A 122 8.70 -6.70 -2.97
N GLU A 123 8.19 -6.21 -1.84
CA GLU A 123 6.91 -6.65 -1.27
C GLU A 123 5.69 -6.20 -2.12
N TYR A 124 5.82 -5.10 -2.87
CA TYR A 124 4.72 -4.55 -3.66
C TYR A 124 4.82 -4.86 -5.16
N PHE A 125 5.92 -5.48 -5.60
CA PHE A 125 6.11 -5.85 -7.00
C PHE A 125 5.50 -7.23 -7.27
N PRO A 126 4.52 -7.39 -8.20
CA PRO A 126 3.88 -8.67 -8.48
C PRO A 126 4.88 -9.78 -8.83
N GLN A 127 4.96 -10.79 -7.99
CA GLN A 127 5.97 -11.84 -8.06
C GLN A 127 5.77 -12.76 -9.26
N LYS A 128 4.56 -13.30 -9.44
CA LYS A 128 4.28 -14.26 -10.52
C LYS A 128 4.53 -13.68 -11.92
N PRO A 129 4.12 -12.44 -12.24
CA PRO A 129 4.54 -11.80 -13.49
C PRO A 129 6.06 -11.68 -13.63
N PHE A 130 6.78 -11.26 -12.59
CA PHE A 130 8.23 -11.14 -12.64
C PHE A 130 8.91 -12.49 -12.89
N GLU A 131 8.43 -13.56 -12.28
CA GLU A 131 8.98 -14.91 -12.47
C GLU A 131 8.89 -15.40 -13.92
N GLN A 132 7.90 -14.95 -14.68
CA GLN A 132 7.72 -15.27 -16.10
C GLN A 132 8.67 -14.52 -17.03
N LEU A 133 9.37 -13.49 -16.56
CA LEU A 133 10.37 -12.78 -17.35
C LEU A 133 11.57 -13.68 -17.66
N THR A 134 12.15 -13.53 -18.85
CA THR A 134 13.43 -14.15 -19.21
C THR A 134 14.57 -13.59 -18.33
N ALA A 135 15.69 -14.28 -18.24
CA ALA A 135 16.86 -13.81 -17.50
C ALA A 135 17.28 -12.40 -17.94
N SER A 136 17.39 -12.15 -19.25
CA SER A 136 17.75 -10.83 -19.78
C SER A 136 16.74 -9.73 -19.44
N GLN A 137 15.44 -10.04 -19.38
CA GLN A 137 14.41 -9.10 -18.96
C GLN A 137 14.50 -8.80 -17.46
N LYS A 138 14.76 -9.81 -16.63
CA LYS A 138 15.01 -9.64 -15.20
C LYS A 138 16.23 -8.75 -14.96
N ASP A 139 17.32 -8.98 -15.69
CA ASP A 139 18.53 -8.15 -15.63
C ASP A 139 18.24 -6.69 -15.97
N THR A 140 17.38 -6.45 -16.98
CA THR A 140 16.93 -5.09 -17.34
C THR A 140 16.18 -4.42 -16.17
N VAL A 141 15.23 -5.12 -15.56
CA VAL A 141 14.46 -4.59 -14.39
C VAL A 141 15.42 -4.28 -13.24
N VAL A 142 16.31 -5.20 -12.89
CA VAL A 142 17.31 -5.01 -11.83
C VAL A 142 18.19 -3.80 -12.12
N ALA A 143 18.71 -3.67 -13.35
CA ALA A 143 19.55 -2.54 -13.73
C ALA A 143 18.81 -1.19 -13.62
N GLN A 144 17.53 -1.15 -14.00
CA GLN A 144 16.71 0.06 -13.91
C GLN A 144 16.41 0.45 -12.46
N LEU A 145 16.14 -0.52 -11.58
CA LEU A 145 15.89 -0.28 -10.17
C LEU A 145 17.16 0.17 -9.41
N LYS A 146 18.32 -0.39 -9.75
CA LYS A 146 19.61 0.03 -9.21
C LYS A 146 19.95 1.49 -9.54
N ARG A 147 19.64 1.95 -10.75
CA ARG A 147 19.91 3.34 -11.20
C ARG A 147 19.20 4.41 -10.35
N VAL A 148 18.17 4.02 -9.63
CA VAL A 148 17.33 4.92 -8.82
C VAL A 148 17.34 4.55 -7.34
N ASP A 149 18.33 3.78 -6.90
CA ASP A 149 18.58 3.38 -5.51
C ASP A 149 17.35 2.72 -4.83
N ARG A 150 16.58 1.93 -5.60
CA ARG A 150 15.44 1.17 -5.06
C ARG A 150 15.84 -0.21 -4.56
N ILE A 151 16.98 -0.70 -4.96
CA ILE A 151 17.56 -1.98 -4.54
C ILE A 151 19.07 -1.83 -4.42
N GLU A 152 19.69 -2.61 -3.54
CA GLU A 152 21.15 -2.62 -3.36
C GLU A 152 21.82 -3.50 -4.43
N ASP A 153 21.76 -4.83 -4.29
CA ASP A 153 22.50 -5.75 -5.20
C ASP A 153 21.62 -6.68 -5.99
N ALA A 154 20.64 -7.30 -5.35
CA ALA A 154 19.74 -8.25 -5.98
C ALA A 154 18.29 -7.80 -5.80
N PHE A 155 17.44 -8.17 -6.75
CA PHE A 155 16.01 -7.93 -6.66
C PHE A 155 15.27 -9.24 -6.88
N ALA A 156 14.51 -9.63 -5.87
CA ALA A 156 13.57 -10.72 -5.93
C ALA A 156 12.26 -10.24 -5.30
N PRO A 157 11.19 -10.10 -6.07
CA PRO A 157 9.87 -9.82 -5.51
C PRO A 157 9.47 -10.90 -4.50
N ASN A 158 8.85 -10.48 -3.41
CA ASN A 158 8.30 -11.34 -2.37
C ASN A 158 6.86 -10.94 -2.01
N SER A 159 6.13 -10.46 -3.00
CA SER A 159 4.75 -10.00 -2.83
C SER A 159 3.79 -11.12 -2.45
N ASP A 160 4.06 -12.37 -2.81
CA ASP A 160 3.26 -13.51 -2.41
C ASP A 160 3.32 -13.71 -0.89
N GLU A 161 4.51 -13.58 -0.29
CA GLU A 161 4.66 -13.63 1.18
C GLU A 161 4.03 -12.41 1.85
N TYR A 162 4.12 -11.23 1.23
CA TYR A 162 3.44 -10.03 1.73
C TYR A 162 1.91 -10.18 1.71
N LEU A 163 1.34 -10.77 0.68
CA LEU A 163 -0.10 -11.05 0.64
C LEU A 163 -0.52 -12.13 1.62
N LYS A 164 0.27 -13.19 1.80
CA LYS A 164 0.04 -14.19 2.86
C LYS A 164 0.02 -13.55 4.24
N PHE A 165 0.95 -12.65 4.53
CA PHE A 165 0.91 -11.89 5.78
C PHE A 165 -0.44 -11.17 5.99
N ILE A 166 -0.97 -10.54 4.94
CA ILE A 166 -2.26 -9.86 5.06
C ILE A 166 -3.40 -10.88 5.25
N VAL A 167 -3.41 -11.95 4.47
CA VAL A 167 -4.51 -12.92 4.41
C VAL A 167 -4.49 -13.89 5.59
N ASP A 168 -3.31 -14.40 5.96
CA ASP A 168 -3.17 -15.49 6.93
C ASP A 168 -2.93 -15.00 8.36
N ASP A 169 -2.33 -13.79 8.53
CA ASP A 169 -2.02 -13.26 9.85
C ASP A 169 -2.85 -12.02 10.21
N LEU A 170 -2.81 -10.97 9.36
CA LEU A 170 -3.41 -9.68 9.70
C LEU A 170 -4.95 -9.71 9.64
N LYS A 171 -5.52 -10.22 8.55
CA LYS A 171 -6.98 -10.28 8.39
C LYS A 171 -7.64 -11.13 9.48
N PRO A 172 -7.18 -12.35 9.81
CA PRO A 172 -7.74 -13.12 10.93
C PRO A 172 -7.66 -12.39 12.28
N TYR A 173 -6.58 -11.63 12.51
CA TYR A 173 -6.47 -10.79 13.69
C TYR A 173 -7.53 -9.68 13.73
N ILE A 174 -7.72 -8.96 12.61
CA ILE A 174 -8.73 -7.89 12.49
C ILE A 174 -10.14 -8.47 12.65
N ASP A 175 -10.46 -9.55 11.96
CA ASP A 175 -11.77 -10.21 11.99
C ASP A 175 -12.14 -10.70 13.41
N LYS A 176 -11.16 -11.13 14.18
CA LYS A 176 -11.36 -11.58 15.57
C LYS A 176 -11.47 -10.43 16.57
N THR A 177 -10.76 -9.31 16.31
CA THR A 177 -10.58 -8.23 17.29
C THR A 177 -11.63 -7.15 17.17
N TYR A 178 -12.15 -6.92 15.95
CA TYR A 178 -13.10 -5.85 15.65
C TYR A 178 -14.41 -6.40 15.14
N SER A 179 -15.50 -5.66 15.35
CA SER A 179 -16.83 -6.04 14.84
C SER A 179 -16.93 -5.70 13.34
N VAL A 180 -16.41 -6.58 12.49
CA VAL A 180 -16.36 -6.38 11.04
C VAL A 180 -17.09 -7.47 10.27
N TYR A 181 -17.48 -7.16 9.03
CA TYR A 181 -17.83 -8.16 8.05
C TYR A 181 -16.57 -8.85 7.57
N THR A 182 -16.66 -10.16 7.27
CA THR A 182 -15.49 -10.98 6.89
C THR A 182 -15.55 -11.46 5.43
N ASP A 183 -16.67 -11.20 4.76
CA ASP A 183 -16.92 -11.58 3.37
C ASP A 183 -16.17 -10.66 2.38
N PRO A 184 -15.96 -11.12 1.12
CA PRO A 184 -15.24 -10.34 0.11
C PRO A 184 -15.90 -9.01 -0.22
N ASP A 185 -17.23 -8.91 -0.22
CA ASP A 185 -17.97 -7.68 -0.53
C ASP A 185 -17.69 -6.53 0.45
N ASN A 186 -17.23 -6.88 1.64
CA ASN A 186 -16.92 -5.96 2.72
C ASN A 186 -15.42 -5.90 3.04
N THR A 187 -14.57 -6.59 2.26
CA THR A 187 -13.12 -6.59 2.40
C THR A 187 -12.51 -5.88 1.21
N CYS A 188 -12.01 -4.66 1.45
CA CYS A 188 -11.45 -3.77 0.44
C CYS A 188 -9.94 -3.63 0.61
N ILE A 189 -9.21 -3.46 -0.51
CA ILE A 189 -7.78 -3.18 -0.50
C ILE A 189 -7.48 -1.95 -1.35
N ALA A 190 -6.58 -1.07 -0.90
CA ALA A 190 -6.26 0.16 -1.63
C ALA A 190 -4.82 0.63 -1.44
N GLY A 191 -4.34 1.37 -2.41
CA GLY A 191 -3.06 2.06 -2.35
C GLY A 191 -2.76 2.86 -3.60
N SER A 192 -1.64 3.59 -3.59
CA SER A 192 -1.17 4.33 -4.76
C SER A 192 0.17 3.84 -5.26
N SER A 193 0.46 4.12 -6.52
CA SER A 193 1.75 3.76 -7.10
C SER A 193 2.02 2.24 -7.01
N MET A 194 3.12 1.84 -6.39
CA MET A 194 3.38 0.44 -6.06
C MET A 194 2.29 -0.15 -5.14
N GLY A 195 1.68 0.68 -4.24
CA GLY A 195 0.53 0.27 -3.43
C GLY A 195 -0.73 -0.02 -4.28
N GLY A 196 -0.94 0.72 -5.37
CA GLY A 196 -1.99 0.40 -6.35
C GLY A 196 -1.68 -0.88 -7.13
N LEU A 197 -0.41 -1.10 -7.46
CA LEU A 197 0.03 -2.30 -8.16
C LEU A 197 -0.15 -3.57 -7.32
N ILE A 198 0.22 -3.55 -6.04
CA ILE A 198 0.00 -4.69 -5.14
C ILE A 198 -1.49 -4.87 -4.79
N SER A 199 -2.30 -3.79 -4.74
CA SER A 199 -3.75 -3.92 -4.56
C SER A 199 -4.41 -4.63 -5.75
N MET A 200 -4.00 -4.31 -6.97
CA MET A 200 -4.42 -5.02 -8.18
C MET A 200 -4.00 -6.50 -8.13
N TYR A 201 -2.77 -6.77 -7.71
CA TYR A 201 -2.27 -8.13 -7.59
C TYR A 201 -3.03 -8.92 -6.51
N ALA A 202 -3.34 -8.29 -5.38
CA ALA A 202 -4.07 -8.91 -4.27
C ALA A 202 -5.48 -9.37 -4.66
N ILE A 203 -6.25 -8.54 -5.37
CA ILE A 203 -7.61 -8.92 -5.80
C ILE A 203 -7.60 -10.01 -6.87
N CYS A 204 -6.50 -10.13 -7.64
CA CYS A 204 -6.31 -11.21 -8.60
C CYS A 204 -5.88 -12.53 -7.94
N GLU A 205 -5.03 -12.47 -6.91
CA GLU A 205 -4.48 -13.66 -6.24
C GLU A 205 -5.41 -14.22 -5.16
N TYR A 206 -6.21 -13.36 -4.52
CA TYR A 206 -7.11 -13.71 -3.43
C TYR A 206 -8.52 -13.14 -3.65
N PRO A 207 -9.19 -13.49 -4.78
CA PRO A 207 -10.52 -12.98 -5.07
C PRO A 207 -11.58 -13.44 -4.05
N GLU A 208 -11.36 -14.56 -3.37
CA GLU A 208 -12.21 -15.03 -2.28
C GLU A 208 -12.08 -14.23 -0.98
N ILE A 209 -11.07 -13.36 -0.90
CA ILE A 209 -10.80 -12.49 0.26
C ILE A 209 -11.15 -11.04 -0.07
N PHE A 210 -10.64 -10.52 -1.19
CA PHE A 210 -10.79 -9.12 -1.57
C PHE A 210 -11.81 -8.96 -2.69
N GLY A 211 -13.02 -8.54 -2.37
CA GLY A 211 -14.03 -8.26 -3.40
C GLY A 211 -13.89 -6.88 -4.05
N ARG A 212 -13.09 -5.98 -3.46
CA ARG A 212 -13.00 -4.59 -3.88
C ARG A 212 -11.55 -4.09 -3.86
N ALA A 213 -11.10 -3.45 -4.93
CA ALA A 213 -9.77 -2.84 -4.99
C ALA A 213 -9.81 -1.39 -5.50
N ALA A 214 -9.03 -0.50 -4.87
CA ALA A 214 -8.79 0.85 -5.39
C ALA A 214 -7.28 1.06 -5.64
N CYS A 215 -6.93 1.16 -6.92
CA CYS A 215 -5.56 1.17 -7.42
C CYS A 215 -5.25 2.55 -8.01
N LEU A 216 -4.83 3.51 -7.16
CA LEU A 216 -4.60 4.89 -7.57
C LEU A 216 -3.21 5.06 -8.18
N SER A 217 -3.12 5.79 -9.30
CA SER A 217 -1.86 6.02 -10.02
C SER A 217 -1.00 4.77 -10.09
N THR A 218 -1.60 3.64 -10.50
CA THR A 218 -0.98 2.30 -10.47
C THR A 218 0.36 2.31 -11.20
N HIS A 219 1.42 1.85 -10.54
CA HIS A 219 2.79 1.87 -11.06
C HIS A 219 3.03 0.79 -12.11
N TRP A 220 2.29 0.86 -13.22
CA TRP A 220 2.37 -0.11 -14.33
C TRP A 220 3.77 -0.27 -14.92
N VAL A 221 4.63 0.73 -14.71
CA VAL A 221 6.01 0.69 -15.19
C VAL A 221 6.85 -0.31 -14.38
N GLY A 222 6.53 -0.55 -13.10
CA GLY A 222 7.27 -1.45 -12.21
C GLY A 222 8.70 -0.99 -11.89
N THR A 223 9.25 -0.13 -12.74
CA THR A 223 10.55 0.55 -12.62
C THR A 223 10.36 2.06 -12.75
N PHE A 224 11.38 2.83 -13.13
CA PHE A 224 11.28 4.28 -13.35
C PHE A 224 11.66 4.69 -14.76
N SER A 225 11.69 3.76 -15.69
CA SER A 225 12.02 3.97 -17.11
C SER A 225 11.11 3.14 -18.00
N MET A 226 10.75 3.69 -19.15
CA MET A 226 10.03 2.97 -20.22
C MET A 226 10.97 2.31 -21.22
N GLU A 227 12.27 2.63 -21.18
CA GLU A 227 13.25 2.15 -22.15
C GLU A 227 13.49 0.63 -21.99
N ASN A 228 13.13 -0.15 -22.99
CA ASN A 228 13.27 -1.62 -23.00
C ASN A 228 12.66 -2.32 -21.78
N ASN A 229 11.65 -1.69 -21.15
CA ASN A 229 11.06 -2.18 -19.91
C ASN A 229 10.00 -3.26 -20.20
N PRO A 230 10.18 -4.50 -19.70
CA PRO A 230 9.23 -5.58 -19.90
C PRO A 230 8.02 -5.56 -18.97
N CYS A 231 8.06 -4.75 -17.88
CA CYS A 231 7.05 -4.79 -16.83
C CYS A 231 5.63 -4.49 -17.31
N PRO A 232 5.37 -3.44 -18.11
CA PRO A 232 4.01 -3.15 -18.56
C PRO A 232 3.37 -4.32 -19.31
N ASP A 233 4.11 -4.96 -20.19
CA ASP A 233 3.57 -6.04 -21.02
C ASP A 233 3.32 -7.31 -20.21
N ILE A 234 4.21 -7.65 -19.24
CA ILE A 234 4.02 -8.83 -18.41
C ILE A 234 2.87 -8.65 -17.41
N PHE A 235 2.67 -7.44 -16.86
CA PHE A 235 1.50 -7.15 -16.02
C PHE A 235 0.19 -7.22 -16.80
N ILE A 236 0.17 -6.71 -18.04
CA ILE A 236 -0.96 -6.81 -18.96
C ILE A 236 -1.28 -8.29 -19.28
N GLN A 237 -0.24 -9.09 -19.55
CA GLN A 237 -0.42 -10.53 -19.79
C GLN A 237 -0.99 -11.24 -18.57
N TYR A 238 -0.51 -10.91 -17.37
CA TYR A 238 -1.01 -11.44 -16.12
C TYR A 238 -2.50 -11.11 -15.93
N LEU A 239 -2.91 -9.84 -16.10
CA LEU A 239 -4.30 -9.43 -15.99
C LEU A 239 -5.24 -10.18 -16.93
N LYS A 240 -4.81 -10.45 -18.16
CA LYS A 240 -5.60 -11.25 -19.11
C LYS A 240 -5.96 -12.64 -18.58
N GLN A 241 -5.14 -13.18 -17.69
CA GLN A 241 -5.31 -14.54 -17.16
C GLN A 241 -5.99 -14.56 -15.79
N GLN A 242 -5.74 -13.57 -14.94
CA GLN A 242 -6.01 -13.64 -13.50
C GLN A 242 -7.09 -12.65 -12.99
N LEU A 243 -7.64 -11.78 -13.85
CA LEU A 243 -8.72 -10.90 -13.40
C LEU A 243 -9.89 -11.71 -12.83
N PRO A 244 -10.44 -11.31 -11.66
CA PRO A 244 -11.55 -12.00 -11.03
C PRO A 244 -12.87 -11.83 -11.79
N ASP A 245 -13.92 -12.51 -11.33
CA ASP A 245 -15.25 -12.41 -11.93
C ASP A 245 -15.84 -10.99 -11.77
N PRO A 246 -16.16 -10.29 -12.89
CA PRO A 246 -16.73 -8.95 -12.85
C PRO A 246 -18.12 -8.86 -12.19
N ASN A 247 -18.84 -9.98 -12.04
CA ASN A 247 -20.15 -10.00 -11.39
C ASN A 247 -20.06 -9.90 -9.85
N THR A 248 -18.89 -10.18 -9.28
CA THR A 248 -18.69 -10.25 -7.83
C THR A 248 -17.59 -9.30 -7.33
N HIS A 249 -16.81 -8.69 -8.24
CA HIS A 249 -15.68 -7.84 -7.86
C HIS A 249 -15.81 -6.42 -8.42
N LYS A 250 -15.26 -5.44 -7.68
CA LYS A 250 -15.14 -4.06 -8.16
C LYS A 250 -13.68 -3.61 -8.14
N ILE A 251 -13.23 -3.00 -9.23
CA ILE A 251 -11.86 -2.47 -9.34
C ILE A 251 -11.91 -1.02 -9.82
N TYR A 252 -11.28 -0.15 -9.05
CA TYR A 252 -11.09 1.25 -9.42
C TYR A 252 -9.63 1.50 -9.81
N PHE A 253 -9.44 2.22 -10.92
CA PHE A 253 -8.15 2.75 -11.34
C PHE A 253 -8.23 4.26 -11.55
N ASP A 254 -7.11 4.95 -11.35
CA ASP A 254 -6.94 6.31 -11.81
C ASP A 254 -5.48 6.63 -12.17
N CYS A 255 -5.27 7.75 -12.83
CA CYS A 255 -3.98 8.41 -12.96
C CYS A 255 -4.11 9.88 -13.33
N GLY A 256 -3.09 10.66 -13.01
CA GLY A 256 -2.84 11.98 -13.58
C GLY A 256 -2.02 11.91 -14.87
N ASP A 257 -1.31 12.99 -15.19
CA ASP A 257 -0.39 13.08 -16.34
C ASP A 257 0.87 13.89 -16.05
N GLN A 258 1.08 14.26 -14.79
CA GLN A 258 2.27 14.99 -14.40
C GLN A 258 3.22 14.09 -13.59
N THR A 259 4.52 14.45 -13.60
CA THR A 259 5.58 13.72 -12.90
C THR A 259 5.62 12.24 -13.31
N LEU A 260 5.61 11.29 -12.37
CA LEU A 260 5.64 9.86 -12.65
C LEU A 260 4.36 9.37 -13.39
N ASP A 261 3.21 10.00 -13.11
CA ASP A 261 1.93 9.68 -13.76
C ASP A 261 1.94 9.91 -15.27
N ALA A 262 2.84 10.76 -15.80
CA ALA A 262 2.98 10.99 -17.23
C ALA A 262 3.21 9.71 -18.07
N MET A 263 3.73 8.65 -17.44
CA MET A 263 3.98 7.37 -18.09
C MET A 263 2.76 6.43 -18.10
N TYR A 264 1.73 6.69 -17.27
CA TYR A 264 0.67 5.71 -17.01
C TYR A 264 -0.48 5.70 -18.01
N PRO A 265 -0.97 6.82 -18.57
CA PRO A 265 -2.17 6.83 -19.39
C PRO A 265 -2.15 5.88 -20.58
N PRO A 266 -1.02 5.72 -21.33
CA PRO A 266 -0.98 4.75 -22.44
C PRO A 266 -1.09 3.30 -21.98
N ILE A 267 -0.58 2.97 -20.79
CA ILE A 267 -0.61 1.62 -20.22
C ILE A 267 -1.99 1.36 -19.65
N GLN A 268 -2.54 2.30 -18.86
CA GLN A 268 -3.87 2.21 -18.29
C GLN A 268 -4.92 1.96 -19.39
N LYS A 269 -4.83 2.65 -20.52
CA LYS A 269 -5.72 2.43 -21.67
C LYS A 269 -5.69 0.99 -22.18
N LYS A 270 -4.53 0.31 -22.15
CA LYS A 270 -4.43 -1.12 -22.53
C LYS A 270 -5.08 -2.00 -21.45
N VAL A 271 -4.93 -1.66 -20.17
CA VAL A 271 -5.58 -2.34 -19.05
C VAL A 271 -7.10 -2.22 -19.18
N ASP A 272 -7.61 -1.03 -19.47
CA ASP A 272 -9.05 -0.78 -19.67
C ASP A 272 -9.63 -1.65 -20.79
N GLN A 273 -8.88 -1.83 -21.89
CA GLN A 273 -9.30 -2.73 -22.98
C GLN A 273 -9.42 -4.19 -22.51
N ILE A 274 -8.54 -4.63 -21.60
CA ILE A 274 -8.62 -5.98 -21.05
C ILE A 274 -9.82 -6.14 -20.16
N LEU A 275 -10.10 -5.16 -19.30
CA LEU A 275 -11.26 -5.16 -18.42
C LEU A 275 -12.57 -5.27 -19.24
N ILE A 276 -12.69 -4.48 -20.32
CA ILE A 276 -13.83 -4.58 -21.26
C ILE A 276 -13.93 -6.00 -21.84
N LEU A 277 -12.83 -6.55 -22.34
CA LEU A 277 -12.80 -7.89 -22.93
C LEU A 277 -13.15 -9.01 -21.92
N LYS A 278 -12.91 -8.77 -20.63
CA LYS A 278 -13.24 -9.67 -19.53
C LYS A 278 -14.67 -9.48 -18.99
N GLY A 279 -15.44 -8.55 -19.56
CA GLY A 279 -16.84 -8.33 -19.20
C GLY A 279 -17.05 -7.36 -18.04
N PHE A 280 -16.01 -6.64 -17.60
CA PHE A 280 -16.18 -5.56 -16.64
C PHE A 280 -16.97 -4.41 -17.25
N ASP A 281 -17.87 -3.83 -16.49
CA ASP A 281 -18.72 -2.70 -16.87
C ASP A 281 -18.68 -1.58 -15.80
N LYS A 282 -19.48 -0.54 -15.99
CA LYS A 282 -19.54 0.60 -15.07
C LYS A 282 -19.92 0.28 -13.61
N HIS A 283 -20.46 -0.92 -13.34
CA HIS A 283 -20.82 -1.37 -12.01
C HIS A 283 -19.68 -2.12 -11.31
N SER A 284 -18.81 -2.74 -12.11
CA SER A 284 -17.68 -3.54 -11.63
C SER A 284 -16.30 -2.88 -11.83
N TRP A 285 -16.22 -1.85 -12.71
CA TRP A 285 -14.97 -1.16 -12.97
C TRP A 285 -15.16 0.31 -13.33
N VAL A 286 -14.21 1.14 -12.84
CA VAL A 286 -14.08 2.55 -13.18
C VAL A 286 -12.60 2.88 -13.36
N THR A 287 -12.25 3.56 -14.44
CA THR A 287 -10.97 4.27 -14.59
C THR A 287 -11.21 5.76 -14.71
N GLN A 288 -10.53 6.56 -13.87
CA GLN A 288 -10.60 8.03 -13.90
C GLN A 288 -9.26 8.62 -14.35
N TYR A 289 -9.33 9.62 -15.24
CA TYR A 289 -8.17 10.37 -15.67
C TYR A 289 -8.25 11.81 -15.16
N PHE A 290 -7.18 12.29 -14.52
CA PHE A 290 -7.10 13.61 -13.89
C PHE A 290 -6.03 14.46 -14.56
N PRO A 291 -6.35 15.20 -15.64
CA PRO A 291 -5.40 16.06 -16.33
C PRO A 291 -4.80 17.12 -15.40
N GLY A 292 -3.47 17.27 -15.46
CA GLY A 292 -2.74 18.24 -14.65
C GLY A 292 -2.40 17.76 -13.23
N GLU A 293 -2.90 16.62 -12.77
CA GLU A 293 -2.58 16.10 -11.44
C GLU A 293 -1.27 15.29 -11.48
N GLU A 294 -0.50 15.45 -10.40
CA GLU A 294 0.81 14.83 -10.20
C GLU A 294 0.75 13.55 -9.38
N HIS A 295 1.88 12.82 -9.35
CA HIS A 295 2.06 11.61 -8.55
C HIS A 295 2.37 11.96 -7.09
N SER A 296 1.36 12.30 -6.29
CA SER A 296 1.57 12.72 -4.90
C SER A 296 0.37 12.45 -3.99
N GLU A 297 0.62 12.33 -2.68
CA GLU A 297 -0.44 12.19 -1.67
C GLU A 297 -1.39 13.39 -1.68
N LYS A 298 -0.90 14.58 -1.99
CA LYS A 298 -1.72 15.79 -2.13
C LYS A 298 -2.72 15.65 -3.29
N ALA A 299 -2.30 15.10 -4.42
CA ALA A 299 -3.18 14.87 -5.56
C ALA A 299 -4.19 13.75 -5.25
N TRP A 300 -3.75 12.64 -4.64
CA TRP A 300 -4.64 11.52 -4.27
C TRP A 300 -5.65 11.92 -3.19
N SER A 301 -5.26 12.66 -2.17
CA SER A 301 -6.14 13.15 -1.10
C SER A 301 -7.34 13.94 -1.64
N LYS A 302 -7.14 14.81 -2.64
CA LYS A 302 -8.21 15.62 -3.25
C LYS A 302 -9.31 14.76 -3.89
N ARG A 303 -8.96 13.59 -4.42
CA ARG A 303 -9.85 12.73 -5.20
C ARG A 303 -10.23 11.42 -4.51
N LEU A 304 -9.72 11.18 -3.29
CA LEU A 304 -9.93 9.95 -2.54
C LEU A 304 -11.41 9.59 -2.31
N HIS A 305 -12.28 10.58 -2.25
CA HIS A 305 -13.73 10.39 -2.12
C HIS A 305 -14.34 9.61 -3.30
N ILE A 306 -13.73 9.65 -4.48
CA ILE A 306 -14.23 8.97 -5.69
C ILE A 306 -14.03 7.45 -5.57
N PRO A 307 -12.79 6.91 -5.40
CA PRO A 307 -12.60 5.48 -5.22
C PRO A 307 -13.34 4.93 -4.00
N LEU A 308 -13.38 5.66 -2.88
CA LEU A 308 -14.09 5.18 -1.69
C LEU A 308 -15.59 5.03 -1.93
N ARG A 309 -16.23 5.96 -2.65
CA ARG A 309 -17.64 5.81 -3.06
C ARG A 309 -17.84 4.63 -3.98
N PHE A 310 -16.92 4.36 -4.88
CA PHE A 310 -17.06 3.26 -5.82
C PHE A 310 -16.92 1.89 -5.14
N ILE A 311 -15.94 1.73 -4.24
CA ILE A 311 -15.66 0.44 -3.60
C ILE A 311 -16.47 0.19 -2.32
N LEU A 312 -16.96 1.23 -1.64
CA LEU A 312 -17.68 1.14 -0.36
C LEU A 312 -19.13 1.67 -0.45
N GLY A 313 -19.52 2.26 -1.57
CA GLY A 313 -20.91 2.66 -1.83
C GLY A 313 -21.80 1.44 -2.09
N GLU A 314 -23.10 1.61 -1.82
CA GLU A 314 -24.16 0.63 -2.10
C GLU A 314 -24.48 0.52 -3.61
#